data_31556464454f8bc7489f5df3c660a0f7
#
_entry.id   31556464454f8bc7489f5df3c660a0f7
#
_cell.length_a   1.000
_cell.length_b   1.000
_cell.length_c   1.000
_cell.angle_alpha   90.00
_cell.angle_beta   90.00
_cell.angle_gamma   90.00
#
_symmetry.space_group_name_H-M   'P 1'
#
loop_
_entity.id
_entity.type
_entity.pdbx_description
1 polymer ?
#
loop_
_entity_poly.entity_id
_entity_poly.type
_entity_poly.pdbx_seq_one_letter_code
_entity_poly.pdbx_strand_id
1 'polypeptide(L)'
;MSRTYTYFITLVGAVCAFFIVRLFFFTDLSTRTVQSDILQGFLIGFGLAVFTAQMYGWITATRVNGWLTMYGLGMPGNSMFLRAAHALAFPGPVVVSEEAMYWRTNTDGAGHALSGTNRYVMHFPAGQLPPNNAFWSLTMGDAKNKYVRNPLKRYSVSDRSGLVPNPDGSVDIYIVRSTI
;
A
#
# COMPACT_ATOMS: atom_id res chain seq x y z
N MET A 1 7.26 -0.41 -0.62
CA MET A 1 6.71 -0.01 0.69
C MET A 1 7.27 1.36 1.02
N SER A 2 6.47 2.37 1.40
CA SER A 2 7.04 3.67 1.76
C SER A 2 7.91 3.51 3.02
N ARG A 3 8.98 4.31 3.14
CA ARG A 3 9.82 4.33 4.37
C ARG A 3 8.95 4.53 5.62
N THR A 4 7.92 5.36 5.52
CA THR A 4 6.94 5.61 6.58
C THR A 4 6.22 4.34 7.06
N TYR A 5 5.87 3.45 6.13
CA TYR A 5 5.20 2.19 6.47
C TYR A 5 6.16 1.21 7.18
N THR A 6 7.40 1.14 6.73
CA THR A 6 8.44 0.34 7.40
C THR A 6 8.72 0.87 8.80
N TYR A 7 8.83 2.19 8.97
CA TYR A 7 9.02 2.78 10.29
C TYR A 7 7.83 2.53 11.23
N PHE A 8 6.60 2.56 10.71
CA PHE A 8 5.41 2.28 11.50
C PHE A 8 5.40 0.84 12.01
N ILE A 9 5.69 -0.16 11.14
CA ILE A 9 5.79 -1.57 11.55
C ILE A 9 6.88 -1.75 12.61
N THR A 10 8.05 -1.15 12.39
CA THR A 10 9.16 -1.24 13.32
C THR A 10 8.80 -0.61 14.66
N LEU A 11 8.14 0.54 14.64
CA LEU A 11 7.69 1.22 15.85
C LEU A 11 6.68 0.38 16.63
N VAL A 12 5.66 -0.17 15.96
CA VAL A 12 4.65 -1.03 16.59
C VAL A 12 5.31 -2.27 17.18
N GLY A 13 6.20 -2.92 16.44
CA GLY A 13 6.96 -4.07 16.95
C GLY A 13 7.83 -3.73 18.17
N ALA A 14 8.52 -2.59 18.14
CA ALA A 14 9.35 -2.13 19.24
C ALA A 14 8.52 -1.79 20.49
N VAL A 15 7.37 -1.14 20.31
CA VAL A 15 6.43 -0.82 21.42
C VAL A 15 5.90 -2.11 22.05
N CYS A 16 5.48 -3.08 21.24
CA CYS A 16 5.03 -4.38 21.76
C CYS A 16 6.14 -5.12 22.51
N ALA A 17 7.36 -5.16 21.96
CA ALA A 17 8.50 -5.79 22.61
C ALA A 17 8.84 -5.09 23.94
N PHE A 18 8.81 -3.76 23.98
CA PHE A 18 9.03 -2.99 25.20
C PHE A 18 8.03 -3.35 26.30
N PHE A 19 6.73 -3.40 25.97
CA PHE A 19 5.70 -3.74 26.94
C PHE A 19 5.80 -5.21 27.39
N ILE A 20 6.15 -6.15 26.51
CA ILE A 20 6.36 -7.54 26.85
C ILE A 20 7.56 -7.67 27.81
N VAL A 21 8.70 -7.06 27.48
CA VAL A 21 9.89 -7.10 28.34
C VAL A 21 9.60 -6.47 29.70
N ARG A 22 8.95 -5.30 29.72
CA ARG A 22 8.56 -4.65 30.96
C ARG A 22 7.65 -5.52 31.82
N LEU A 23 6.68 -6.20 31.21
CA LEU A 23 5.74 -7.06 31.92
C LEU A 23 6.43 -8.24 32.60
N PHE A 24 7.40 -8.86 31.93
CA PHE A 24 8.05 -10.09 32.43
C PHE A 24 9.27 -9.82 33.31
N PHE A 25 10.00 -8.73 33.11
CA PHE A 25 11.31 -8.52 33.74
C PHE A 25 11.39 -7.36 34.72
N PHE A 26 10.52 -6.35 34.59
CA PHE A 26 10.66 -5.09 35.33
C PHE A 26 9.42 -4.68 36.14
N THR A 27 8.41 -5.53 36.24
CA THR A 27 7.20 -5.15 37.00
C THR A 27 7.27 -5.74 38.40
N ASP A 28 7.37 -4.88 39.38
CA ASP A 28 7.15 -5.25 40.77
C ASP A 28 5.65 -5.56 40.98
N LEU A 29 5.36 -6.77 41.39
CA LEU A 29 4.00 -7.25 41.62
C LEU A 29 3.26 -6.42 42.67
N SER A 30 3.98 -5.79 43.60
CA SER A 30 3.40 -4.95 44.67
C SER A 30 2.79 -3.65 44.16
N THR A 31 3.21 -3.16 43.01
CA THR A 31 2.72 -1.89 42.41
C THR A 31 1.68 -2.09 41.31
N ARG A 32 1.33 -3.33 40.99
CA ARG A 32 0.33 -3.63 39.96
C ARG A 32 -1.07 -3.28 40.44
N THR A 33 -1.79 -2.58 39.56
CA THR A 33 -3.24 -2.40 39.69
C THR A 33 -3.94 -3.10 38.55
N VAL A 34 -5.18 -3.59 38.81
CA VAL A 34 -6.01 -4.24 37.79
C VAL A 34 -6.16 -3.35 36.54
N GLN A 35 -6.28 -2.04 36.74
CA GLN A 35 -6.39 -1.09 35.63
C GLN A 35 -5.13 -1.03 34.75
N SER A 36 -3.93 -1.06 35.38
CA SER A 36 -2.66 -1.06 34.63
C SER A 36 -2.48 -2.35 33.84
N ASP A 37 -2.90 -3.48 34.38
CA ASP A 37 -2.80 -4.79 33.75
C ASP A 37 -3.76 -4.89 32.55
N ILE A 38 -4.99 -4.40 32.68
CA ILE A 38 -5.96 -4.32 31.58
C ILE A 38 -5.43 -3.42 30.45
N LEU A 39 -4.92 -2.24 30.77
CA LEU A 39 -4.38 -1.32 29.77
C LEU A 39 -3.17 -1.92 29.04
N GLN A 40 -2.24 -2.54 29.78
CA GLN A 40 -1.07 -3.19 29.17
C GLN A 40 -1.49 -4.36 28.29
N GLY A 41 -2.41 -5.22 28.75
CA GLY A 41 -2.95 -6.32 27.96
C GLY A 41 -3.61 -5.84 26.66
N PHE A 42 -4.40 -4.77 26.73
CA PHE A 42 -5.01 -4.15 25.55
C PHE A 42 -3.95 -3.63 24.57
N LEU A 43 -2.96 -2.88 25.04
CA LEU A 43 -1.91 -2.33 24.18
C LEU A 43 -1.08 -3.41 23.49
N ILE A 44 -0.73 -4.48 24.23
CA ILE A 44 0.00 -5.62 23.67
C ILE A 44 -0.88 -6.34 22.65
N GLY A 45 -2.12 -6.68 22.98
CA GLY A 45 -3.03 -7.39 22.10
C GLY A 45 -3.32 -6.62 20.81
N PHE A 46 -3.62 -5.32 20.93
CA PHE A 46 -3.83 -4.44 19.76
C PHE A 46 -2.58 -4.35 18.90
N GLY A 47 -1.41 -4.13 19.52
CA GLY A 47 -0.14 -4.06 18.79
C GLY A 47 0.19 -5.35 18.05
N LEU A 48 -0.01 -6.50 18.69
CA LEU A 48 0.19 -7.81 18.06
C LEU A 48 -0.79 -8.04 16.92
N ALA A 49 -2.06 -7.65 17.05
CA ALA A 49 -3.06 -7.78 16.00
C ALA A 49 -2.68 -6.94 14.78
N VAL A 50 -2.29 -5.68 14.97
CA VAL A 50 -1.83 -4.79 13.88
C VAL A 50 -0.56 -5.35 13.24
N PHE A 51 0.42 -5.76 14.03
CA PHE A 51 1.66 -6.35 13.53
C PHE A 51 1.40 -7.62 12.71
N THR A 52 0.56 -8.53 13.21
CA THR A 52 0.21 -9.76 12.51
C THR A 52 -0.49 -9.47 11.18
N ALA A 53 -1.46 -8.54 11.17
CA ALA A 53 -2.15 -8.16 9.96
C ALA A 53 -1.18 -7.56 8.92
N GLN A 54 -0.24 -6.73 9.35
CA GLN A 54 0.76 -6.13 8.45
C GLN A 54 1.75 -7.17 7.92
N MET A 55 2.24 -8.06 8.78
CA MET A 55 3.13 -9.16 8.36
C MET A 55 2.43 -10.08 7.37
N TYR A 56 1.17 -10.43 7.63
CA TYR A 56 0.38 -11.24 6.73
C TYR A 56 0.22 -10.55 5.36
N GLY A 57 -0.09 -9.26 5.34
CA GLY A 57 -0.16 -8.48 4.11
C GLY A 57 1.17 -8.41 3.37
N TRP A 58 2.28 -8.29 4.09
CA TRP A 58 3.61 -8.28 3.48
C TRP A 58 3.99 -9.61 2.84
N ILE A 59 3.64 -10.73 3.48
CA ILE A 59 3.92 -12.08 3.00
C ILE A 59 3.03 -12.45 1.80
N THR A 60 1.73 -12.09 1.85
CA THR A 60 0.75 -12.48 0.84
C THR A 60 0.65 -11.53 -0.34
N ALA A 61 1.23 -10.33 -0.25
CA ALA A 61 1.21 -9.37 -1.35
C ALA A 61 1.98 -9.89 -2.56
N THR A 62 1.34 -9.81 -3.73
CA THR A 62 1.97 -10.09 -5.02
C THR A 62 2.76 -8.87 -5.48
N ARG A 63 3.99 -9.10 -5.91
CA ARG A 63 4.90 -8.06 -6.42
C ARG A 63 5.37 -8.41 -7.80
N VAL A 64 5.16 -7.50 -8.75
CA VAL A 64 5.61 -7.65 -10.14
C VAL A 64 6.20 -6.31 -10.59
N ASN A 65 7.42 -6.30 -11.07
CA ASN A 65 8.11 -5.11 -11.59
C ASN A 65 8.05 -3.89 -10.65
N GLY A 66 8.17 -4.12 -9.34
CA GLY A 66 8.06 -3.04 -8.34
C GLY A 66 6.62 -2.65 -7.98
N TRP A 67 5.63 -3.16 -8.69
CA TRP A 67 4.21 -2.97 -8.35
C TRP A 67 3.73 -4.00 -7.36
N LEU A 68 2.83 -3.58 -6.48
CA LEU A 68 2.28 -4.40 -5.40
C LEU A 68 0.76 -4.46 -5.52
N THR A 69 0.22 -5.65 -5.41
CA THR A 69 -1.22 -5.91 -5.27
C THR A 69 -1.50 -7.01 -4.26
N MET A 70 -2.75 -7.17 -3.90
CA MET A 70 -3.25 -8.27 -3.08
C MET A 70 -4.48 -8.87 -3.74
N TYR A 71 -4.46 -10.17 -4.01
CA TYR A 71 -5.54 -10.89 -4.66
C TYR A 71 -6.58 -11.44 -3.68
N GLY A 72 -7.79 -11.68 -4.18
CA GLY A 72 -8.83 -12.46 -3.51
C GLY A 72 -9.48 -11.78 -2.30
N LEU A 73 -9.35 -10.48 -2.16
CA LEU A 73 -9.69 -9.75 -0.95
C LEU A 73 -11.17 -9.65 -0.63
N GLY A 74 -12.00 -9.54 -1.66
CA GLY A 74 -13.46 -9.43 -1.52
C GLY A 74 -14.19 -10.76 -1.47
N MET A 75 -13.49 -11.89 -1.63
CA MET A 75 -14.12 -13.20 -1.71
C MET A 75 -14.77 -13.61 -0.38
N PRO A 76 -16.01 -14.13 -0.40
CA PRO A 76 -16.62 -14.73 0.79
C PRO A 76 -15.74 -15.85 1.36
N GLY A 77 -15.61 -15.91 2.68
CA GLY A 77 -14.79 -16.92 3.35
C GLY A 77 -13.30 -16.63 3.46
N ASN A 78 -12.82 -15.51 2.92
CA ASN A 78 -11.43 -15.09 3.09
C ASN A 78 -11.05 -14.86 4.56
N SER A 79 -9.78 -15.16 4.85
CA SER A 79 -9.18 -14.93 6.16
C SER A 79 -9.40 -13.50 6.65
N MET A 80 -9.82 -13.36 7.90
CA MET A 80 -9.95 -12.05 8.56
C MET A 80 -8.62 -11.28 8.58
N PHE A 81 -7.48 -11.99 8.67
CA PHE A 81 -6.15 -11.38 8.60
C PHE A 81 -5.86 -10.78 7.22
N LEU A 82 -6.28 -11.44 6.13
CA LEU A 82 -6.14 -10.91 4.78
C LEU A 82 -6.97 -9.64 4.60
N ARG A 83 -8.19 -9.63 5.10
CA ARG A 83 -9.07 -8.44 5.05
C ARG A 83 -8.52 -7.28 5.87
N ALA A 84 -8.01 -7.55 7.08
CA ALA A 84 -7.36 -6.55 7.91
C ALA A 84 -6.07 -6.01 7.27
N ALA A 85 -5.25 -6.89 6.70
CA ALA A 85 -4.03 -6.51 5.99
C ALA A 85 -4.33 -5.61 4.78
N HIS A 86 -5.38 -5.92 4.03
CA HIS A 86 -5.81 -5.07 2.93
C HIS A 86 -6.30 -3.71 3.38
N ALA A 87 -7.16 -3.66 4.39
CA ALA A 87 -7.67 -2.39 4.92
C ALA A 87 -6.54 -1.45 5.38
N LEU A 88 -5.44 -2.01 5.89
CA LEU A 88 -4.23 -1.26 6.24
C LEU A 88 -3.41 -0.81 5.01
N ALA A 89 -3.37 -1.63 3.97
CA ALA A 89 -2.55 -1.36 2.78
C ALA A 89 -3.27 -0.49 1.73
N PHE A 90 -4.56 -0.70 1.56
CA PHE A 90 -5.43 -0.05 0.57
C PHE A 90 -6.72 0.40 1.25
N PRO A 91 -6.69 1.53 1.96
CA PRO A 91 -7.89 2.03 2.63
C PRO A 91 -8.96 2.39 1.58
N GLY A 92 -10.06 1.66 1.59
CA GLY A 92 -11.17 1.83 0.64
C GLY A 92 -12.09 0.61 0.62
N PRO A 93 -13.09 0.59 -0.26
CA PRO A 93 -13.96 -0.56 -0.41
C PRO A 93 -13.17 -1.80 -0.84
N VAL A 94 -13.40 -2.90 -0.16
CA VAL A 94 -12.85 -4.21 -0.56
C VAL A 94 -13.80 -4.83 -1.55
N VAL A 95 -13.35 -5.01 -2.78
CA VAL A 95 -14.09 -5.63 -3.86
C VAL A 95 -13.42 -6.92 -4.32
N VAL A 96 -14.16 -7.77 -4.98
CA VAL A 96 -13.60 -8.99 -5.61
C VAL A 96 -12.71 -8.62 -6.78
N SER A 97 -11.72 -9.47 -7.09
CA SER A 97 -10.74 -9.19 -8.15
C SER A 97 -11.37 -9.10 -9.55
N GLU A 98 -12.54 -9.71 -9.73
CA GLU A 98 -13.35 -9.64 -10.95
C GLU A 98 -13.96 -8.26 -11.18
N GLU A 99 -14.22 -7.52 -10.09
CA GLU A 99 -14.74 -6.15 -10.14
C GLU A 99 -13.63 -5.13 -10.32
N ALA A 100 -12.60 -5.19 -9.46
CA ALA A 100 -11.48 -4.28 -9.57
C ALA A 100 -10.21 -4.81 -8.91
N MET A 101 -9.08 -4.53 -9.55
CA MET A 101 -7.74 -4.78 -9.01
C MET A 101 -6.98 -3.48 -8.88
N TYR A 102 -6.31 -3.32 -7.73
CA TYR A 102 -5.50 -2.15 -7.44
C TYR A 102 -4.03 -2.52 -7.37
N TRP A 103 -3.24 -1.88 -8.21
CA TRP A 103 -1.80 -1.98 -8.20
C TRP A 103 -1.20 -0.67 -7.74
N ARG A 104 -0.19 -0.73 -6.90
CA ARG A 104 0.53 0.47 -6.49
C ARG A 104 2.03 0.25 -6.50
N THR A 105 2.76 1.32 -6.77
CA THR A 105 4.20 1.38 -6.57
C THR A 105 4.60 2.73 -5.98
N ASN A 106 5.72 2.75 -5.29
CA ASN A 106 6.40 3.96 -4.83
C ASN A 106 7.88 3.94 -5.21
N THR A 107 8.24 3.04 -6.12
CA THR A 107 9.60 2.91 -6.65
C THR A 107 9.57 2.91 -8.17
N ASP A 108 10.67 3.33 -8.78
CA ASP A 108 10.91 3.19 -10.22
C ASP A 108 11.37 1.77 -10.59
N GLY A 109 11.63 1.52 -11.87
CA GLY A 109 12.10 0.23 -12.39
C GLY A 109 13.46 -0.20 -11.86
N ALA A 110 14.27 0.71 -11.32
CA ALA A 110 15.55 0.42 -10.67
C ALA A 110 15.41 0.24 -9.14
N GLY A 111 14.20 0.35 -8.60
CA GLY A 111 13.93 0.22 -7.16
C GLY A 111 14.15 1.49 -6.34
N HIS A 112 14.47 2.62 -6.96
CA HIS A 112 14.61 3.89 -6.26
C HIS A 112 13.24 4.50 -5.94
N ALA A 113 13.14 5.19 -4.80
CA ALA A 113 11.90 5.85 -4.42
C ALA A 113 11.48 6.90 -5.46
N LEU A 114 10.20 6.91 -5.82
CA LEU A 114 9.66 7.94 -6.72
C LEU A 114 9.77 9.32 -6.08
N SER A 115 10.15 10.31 -6.90
CA SER A 115 10.31 11.71 -6.50
C SER A 115 9.63 12.62 -7.52
N GLY A 116 8.91 13.63 -7.05
CA GLY A 116 8.30 14.65 -7.92
C GLY A 116 9.31 15.54 -8.65
N THR A 117 10.61 15.44 -8.39
CA THR A 117 11.67 16.14 -9.11
C THR A 117 12.13 15.41 -10.36
N ASN A 118 11.84 14.11 -10.46
CA ASN A 118 12.25 13.27 -11.58
C ASN A 118 11.18 13.21 -12.65
N ARG A 119 11.59 12.79 -13.83
CA ARG A 119 10.72 12.46 -14.95
C ARG A 119 10.66 10.95 -15.09
N TYR A 120 9.46 10.41 -15.30
CA TYR A 120 9.27 8.97 -15.46
C TYR A 120 8.50 8.71 -16.74
N VAL A 121 8.75 7.55 -17.32
CA VAL A 121 7.97 7.00 -18.42
C VAL A 121 7.44 5.65 -17.96
N MET A 122 6.14 5.47 -18.03
CA MET A 122 5.51 4.18 -17.88
C MET A 122 5.26 3.61 -19.27
N HIS A 123 6.01 2.57 -19.59
CA HIS A 123 5.98 1.93 -20.90
C HIS A 123 5.13 0.67 -20.85
N PHE A 124 4.20 0.55 -21.78
CA PHE A 124 3.45 -0.67 -22.04
C PHE A 124 3.87 -1.22 -23.40
N PRO A 125 4.49 -2.41 -23.47
CA PRO A 125 4.78 -3.05 -24.75
C PRO A 125 3.53 -3.28 -25.60
N ALA A 126 3.68 -3.43 -26.89
CA ALA A 126 2.58 -3.69 -27.79
C ALA A 126 1.71 -4.86 -27.33
N GLY A 127 0.40 -4.66 -27.24
CA GLY A 127 -0.55 -5.66 -26.78
C GLY A 127 -0.52 -6.00 -25.29
N GLN A 128 0.25 -5.26 -24.47
CA GLN A 128 0.38 -5.53 -23.02
C GLN A 128 -0.26 -4.43 -22.14
N LEU A 129 -1.27 -3.77 -22.64
CA LEU A 129 -2.10 -2.90 -21.78
C LEU A 129 -2.82 -3.73 -20.70
N PRO A 130 -3.16 -3.16 -19.56
CA PRO A 130 -3.85 -3.86 -18.51
C PRO A 130 -5.14 -4.53 -19.01
N PRO A 131 -5.29 -5.85 -18.84
CA PRO A 131 -6.49 -6.55 -19.29
C PRO A 131 -7.68 -6.13 -18.43
N ASN A 132 -8.76 -5.69 -19.08
CA ASN A 132 -9.99 -5.29 -18.41
C ASN A 132 -11.17 -5.37 -19.36
N ASN A 133 -12.38 -5.50 -18.83
CA ASN A 133 -13.63 -5.46 -19.57
C ASN A 133 -14.31 -4.08 -19.52
N ALA A 134 -13.89 -3.22 -18.60
CA ALA A 134 -14.48 -1.92 -18.37
C ALA A 134 -13.52 -0.77 -18.67
N PHE A 135 -12.50 -0.58 -17.86
CA PHE A 135 -11.45 0.43 -18.02
C PHE A 135 -10.27 0.17 -17.08
N TRP A 136 -9.13 0.74 -17.39
CA TRP A 136 -8.04 0.91 -16.46
C TRP A 136 -7.69 2.38 -16.29
N SER A 137 -7.11 2.74 -15.17
CA SER A 137 -6.59 4.09 -14.95
C SER A 137 -5.31 4.11 -14.13
N LEU A 138 -4.39 4.97 -14.50
CA LEU A 138 -3.19 5.29 -13.76
C LEU A 138 -3.41 6.62 -13.04
N THR A 139 -3.24 6.63 -11.74
CA THR A 139 -3.43 7.81 -10.89
C THR A 139 -2.17 8.07 -10.09
N MET A 140 -1.77 9.34 -9.98
CA MET A 140 -0.64 9.73 -9.16
C MET A 140 -1.11 10.36 -7.86
N GLY A 141 -0.59 9.82 -6.75
CA GLY A 141 -0.76 10.36 -5.40
C GLY A 141 0.54 10.90 -4.81
N ASP A 142 0.43 11.80 -3.87
CA ASP A 142 1.54 12.21 -3.01
C ASP A 142 1.84 11.16 -1.92
N ALA A 143 2.83 11.43 -1.07
CA ALA A 143 3.21 10.53 0.02
C ALA A 143 2.09 10.27 1.05
N LYS A 144 1.00 11.05 1.00
CA LYS A 144 -0.20 10.90 1.85
C LYS A 144 -1.38 10.29 1.09
N ASN A 145 -1.14 9.74 -0.10
CA ASN A 145 -2.16 9.20 -1.03
C ASN A 145 -3.22 10.25 -1.45
N LYS A 146 -2.85 11.52 -1.49
CA LYS A 146 -3.72 12.59 -2.01
C LYS A 146 -3.35 12.91 -3.45
N TYR A 147 -4.34 13.31 -4.24
CA TYR A 147 -4.10 13.77 -5.60
C TYR A 147 -3.18 14.99 -5.63
N VAL A 148 -2.16 14.92 -6.48
CA VAL A 148 -1.23 16.03 -6.68
C VAL A 148 -1.90 17.11 -7.51
N ARG A 149 -2.07 18.30 -6.93
CA ARG A 149 -2.59 19.46 -7.68
C ARG A 149 -1.66 19.80 -8.83
N ASN A 150 -2.23 20.00 -10.00
CA ASN A 150 -1.47 20.36 -11.20
C ASN A 150 -2.27 21.33 -12.06
N PRO A 151 -1.59 22.19 -12.86
CA PRO A 151 -2.23 23.21 -13.70
C PRO A 151 -3.20 22.62 -14.74
N LEU A 152 -2.90 21.42 -15.23
CA LEU A 152 -3.73 20.72 -16.22
C LEU A 152 -5.02 20.16 -15.62
N LYS A 153 -5.17 20.18 -14.29
CA LYS A 153 -6.26 19.53 -13.54
C LYS A 153 -6.46 18.05 -13.94
N ARG A 154 -5.41 17.42 -14.44
CA ARG A 154 -5.41 16.01 -14.86
C ARG A 154 -4.86 15.17 -13.70
N TYR A 155 -5.70 14.33 -13.13
CA TYR A 155 -5.38 13.50 -11.97
C TYR A 155 -5.22 12.03 -12.30
N SER A 156 -5.68 11.61 -13.48
CA SER A 156 -5.53 10.26 -13.98
C SER A 156 -5.35 10.22 -15.49
N VAL A 157 -4.76 9.12 -15.96
CA VAL A 157 -4.68 8.73 -17.36
C VAL A 157 -5.28 7.33 -17.47
N SER A 158 -6.10 7.09 -18.48
CA SER A 158 -6.81 5.82 -18.66
C SER A 158 -6.82 5.42 -20.14
N ASP A 159 -7.33 4.22 -20.42
CA ASP A 159 -7.66 3.77 -21.77
C ASP A 159 -8.59 4.75 -22.54
N ARG A 160 -9.39 5.54 -21.79
CA ARG A 160 -10.33 6.54 -22.35
C ARG A 160 -9.70 7.94 -22.50
N SER A 161 -8.41 8.09 -22.25
CA SER A 161 -7.72 9.39 -22.29
C SER A 161 -7.17 9.78 -23.66
N GLY A 162 -7.50 9.01 -24.71
CA GLY A 162 -7.01 9.27 -26.07
C GLY A 162 -5.51 9.02 -26.20
N LEU A 163 -5.02 7.92 -25.60
CA LEU A 163 -3.62 7.51 -25.73
C LEU A 163 -3.31 7.17 -27.19
N VAL A 164 -2.19 7.71 -27.68
CA VAL A 164 -1.70 7.45 -29.04
C VAL A 164 -0.59 6.41 -28.96
N PRO A 165 -0.76 5.24 -29.56
CA PRO A 165 0.30 4.24 -29.61
C PRO A 165 1.50 4.73 -30.44
N ASN A 166 2.68 4.26 -30.08
CA ASN A 166 3.89 4.40 -30.87
C ASN A 166 3.78 3.60 -32.18
N PRO A 167 4.67 3.83 -33.18
CA PRO A 167 4.66 3.07 -34.44
C PRO A 167 4.78 1.54 -34.29
N ASP A 168 5.37 1.07 -33.20
CA ASP A 168 5.51 -0.35 -32.86
C ASP A 168 4.30 -0.91 -32.06
N GLY A 169 3.28 -0.09 -31.81
CA GLY A 169 2.09 -0.46 -31.06
C GLY A 169 2.24 -0.37 -29.52
N SER A 170 3.40 0.01 -29.02
CA SER A 170 3.61 0.27 -27.60
C SER A 170 2.95 1.58 -27.16
N VAL A 171 2.76 1.77 -25.85
CA VAL A 171 2.18 3.01 -25.30
C VAL A 171 3.06 3.55 -24.18
N ASP A 172 3.43 4.83 -24.29
CA ASP A 172 4.21 5.55 -23.30
C ASP A 172 3.37 6.58 -22.57
N ILE A 173 3.40 6.55 -21.25
CA ILE A 173 2.78 7.56 -20.39
C ILE A 173 3.88 8.34 -19.69
N TYR A 174 4.00 9.62 -20.06
CA TYR A 174 4.99 10.52 -19.49
C TYR A 174 4.47 11.16 -18.21
N ILE A 175 5.20 10.93 -17.11
CA ILE A 175 4.92 11.48 -15.80
C ILE A 175 6.01 12.51 -15.50
N VAL A 176 5.68 13.77 -15.67
CA VAL A 176 6.63 14.87 -15.54
C VAL A 176 6.05 15.99 -14.69
N ARG A 177 6.90 16.66 -13.94
CA ARG A 177 6.52 17.93 -13.32
C ARG A 177 6.44 18.99 -14.40
N SER A 178 5.27 19.59 -14.58
CA SER A 178 5.15 20.77 -15.43
C SER A 178 5.91 21.92 -14.77
N THR A 179 6.98 22.36 -15.41
CA THR A 179 7.55 23.69 -15.14
C THR A 179 6.78 24.66 -16.05
N ILE A 180 5.81 25.35 -15.49
CA ILE A 180 5.24 26.54 -16.09
C ILE A 180 6.19 27.69 -15.79
#